data_a1ed9d06799174e0d48caaf72c7e1e81
#
_entry.id   a1ed9d06799174e0d48caaf72c7e1e81
#
_cell.length_a   1.000
_cell.length_b   1.000
_cell.length_c   1.000
_cell.angle_alpha   90.00
_cell.angle_beta   90.00
_cell.angle_gamma   90.00
#
_symmetry.space_group_name_H-M   'P 1'
#
loop_
_entity.id
_entity.type
_entity.pdbx_description
1 polymer ?
#
loop_
_entity_poly.entity_id
_entity_poly.type
_entity_poly.pdbx_seq_one_letter_code
_entity_poly.pdbx_strand_id
1 'polypeptide(L)'
;MTKLYTDTSANLPLAQLREYDIAVIPFSYTVNGVAEDYNEETDFDGKAFYDAMRRGAEVKTSMVNPATAAAFFERALAQGDDVLYVGMSGGISGTAHAAALAAEELREKYPHAKIMTIDTYAASLGEGLQVLEAAELLRAGRSFEEVGDRILARRPHMCQFFTVDDLNYLKRGGRISGAAALVGIQTLVHISVNSVSYTHLRAHETVLDL
;
A
#
# COMPACT_ATOMS: atom_id res chain seq x y z
N MET A 1 19.74 -5.71 12.95
CA MET A 1 19.13 -4.35 12.72
C MET A 1 17.67 -4.54 12.31
N THR A 2 16.89 -3.48 12.12
CA THR A 2 15.51 -3.58 11.60
C THR A 2 15.49 -3.24 10.13
N LYS A 3 15.05 -4.15 9.26
CA LYS A 3 14.79 -3.88 7.85
C LYS A 3 13.34 -3.45 7.68
N LEU A 4 13.15 -2.24 7.12
CA LEU A 4 11.82 -1.70 6.82
C LEU A 4 11.38 -2.12 5.42
N TYR A 5 10.18 -2.68 5.34
CA TYR A 5 9.52 -3.06 4.10
C TYR A 5 8.23 -2.28 3.92
N THR A 6 7.91 -1.98 2.67
CA THR A 6 6.60 -1.51 2.21
C THR A 6 6.23 -2.22 0.91
N ASP A 7 5.16 -1.82 0.28
CA ASP A 7 4.80 -2.29 -1.06
C ASP A 7 4.71 -1.13 -2.06
N THR A 8 4.53 -1.43 -3.33
CA THR A 8 4.54 -0.42 -4.39
C THR A 8 3.42 0.61 -4.28
N SER A 9 2.38 0.36 -3.47
CA SER A 9 1.27 1.32 -3.30
C SER A 9 1.66 2.54 -2.48
N ALA A 10 2.77 2.49 -1.73
CA ALA A 10 3.29 3.64 -0.97
C ALA A 10 3.68 4.82 -1.88
N ASN A 11 3.93 4.57 -3.16
CA ASN A 11 4.29 5.57 -4.17
C ASN A 11 5.46 6.48 -3.76
N LEU A 12 6.43 5.92 -3.03
CA LEU A 12 7.63 6.65 -2.64
C LEU A 12 8.63 6.72 -3.80
N PRO A 13 9.22 7.90 -4.07
CA PRO A 13 10.30 8.04 -5.04
C PRO A 13 11.51 7.19 -4.69
N LEU A 14 12.22 6.67 -5.69
CA LEU A 14 13.44 5.87 -5.49
C LEU A 14 14.49 6.58 -4.64
N ALA A 15 14.61 7.89 -4.79
CA ALA A 15 15.54 8.68 -3.97
C ALA A 15 15.26 8.51 -2.47
N GLN A 16 13.99 8.54 -2.05
CA GLN A 16 13.61 8.34 -0.65
C GLN A 16 13.76 6.88 -0.21
N LEU A 17 13.38 5.92 -1.06
CA LEU A 17 13.56 4.50 -0.77
C LEU A 17 15.03 4.17 -0.50
N ARG A 18 15.95 4.71 -1.30
CA ARG A 18 17.40 4.53 -1.14
C ARG A 18 17.96 5.29 0.05
N GLU A 19 17.52 6.55 0.26
CA GLU A 19 17.99 7.37 1.39
C GLU A 19 17.71 6.71 2.74
N TYR A 20 16.54 6.08 2.87
CA TYR A 20 16.08 5.46 4.11
C TYR A 20 16.26 3.95 4.16
N ASP A 21 16.87 3.36 3.14
CA ASP A 21 17.05 1.89 3.02
C ASP A 21 15.73 1.10 3.16
N ILE A 22 14.66 1.60 2.51
CA ILE A 22 13.35 0.98 2.50
C ILE A 22 13.27 -0.05 1.37
N ALA A 23 12.95 -1.29 1.70
CA ALA A 23 12.72 -2.34 0.72
C ALA A 23 11.25 -2.36 0.28
N VAL A 24 11.03 -2.52 -1.04
CA VAL A 24 9.68 -2.55 -1.63
C VAL A 24 9.34 -3.96 -2.07
N ILE A 25 8.17 -4.45 -1.66
CA ILE A 25 7.57 -5.68 -2.19
C ILE A 25 6.66 -5.29 -3.36
N PRO A 26 6.99 -5.66 -4.60
CA PRO A 26 6.25 -5.18 -5.75
C PRO A 26 4.91 -5.88 -5.93
N PHE A 27 3.90 -5.13 -6.33
CA PHE A 27 2.70 -5.69 -6.94
C PHE A 27 3.03 -6.14 -8.36
N SER A 28 2.45 -7.24 -8.79
CA SER A 28 2.45 -7.58 -10.20
C SER A 28 1.30 -6.89 -10.92
N TYR A 29 1.54 -6.48 -12.16
CA TYR A 29 0.51 -5.91 -13.02
C TYR A 29 0.69 -6.31 -14.47
N THR A 30 -0.37 -6.20 -15.24
CA THR A 30 -0.35 -6.46 -16.69
C THR A 30 -0.92 -5.25 -17.42
N VAL A 31 -0.35 -4.98 -18.59
CA VAL A 31 -0.87 -4.00 -19.56
C VAL A 31 -1.23 -4.75 -20.83
N ASN A 32 -2.51 -4.73 -21.22
CA ASN A 32 -3.03 -5.49 -22.37
C ASN A 32 -2.66 -7.00 -22.31
N GLY A 33 -2.66 -7.58 -21.11
CA GLY A 33 -2.33 -8.98 -20.87
C GLY A 33 -0.84 -9.31 -20.82
N VAL A 34 0.04 -8.35 -21.06
CA VAL A 34 1.50 -8.51 -20.92
C VAL A 34 1.89 -8.16 -19.49
N ALA A 35 2.64 -9.05 -18.83
CA ALA A 35 3.18 -8.78 -17.49
C ALA A 35 4.26 -7.71 -17.57
N GLU A 36 4.23 -6.80 -16.62
CA GLU A 36 5.21 -5.73 -16.46
C GLU A 36 5.96 -5.94 -15.14
N ASP A 37 7.27 -5.83 -15.21
CA ASP A 37 8.14 -5.98 -14.05
C ASP A 37 8.33 -4.64 -13.32
N TYR A 38 8.38 -4.71 -11.99
CA TYR A 38 8.81 -3.59 -11.17
C TYR A 38 10.30 -3.35 -11.36
N ASN A 39 10.65 -2.13 -11.70
CA ASN A 39 12.05 -1.73 -11.86
C ASN A 39 12.55 -1.05 -10.58
N GLU A 40 13.54 -1.66 -9.94
CA GLU A 40 14.18 -1.11 -8.73
C GLU A 40 15.21 0.00 -9.03
N GLU A 41 15.50 0.25 -10.31
CA GLU A 41 16.54 1.21 -10.73
C GLU A 41 15.98 2.55 -11.19
N THR A 42 14.71 2.58 -11.60
CA THR A 42 14.06 3.79 -12.15
C THR A 42 12.72 4.05 -11.48
N ASP A 43 12.38 5.32 -11.32
CA ASP A 43 11.04 5.70 -10.89
C ASP A 43 9.98 5.23 -11.88
N PHE A 44 8.81 4.89 -11.37
CA PHE A 44 7.66 4.50 -12.18
C PHE A 44 7.21 5.67 -13.07
N ASP A 45 7.17 5.45 -14.40
CA ASP A 45 6.64 6.45 -15.33
C ASP A 45 5.10 6.48 -15.29
N GLY A 46 4.58 7.11 -14.24
CA GLY A 46 3.13 7.25 -14.05
C GLY A 46 2.46 7.99 -15.20
N LYS A 47 3.14 8.95 -15.83
CA LYS A 47 2.55 9.69 -16.96
C LYS A 47 2.31 8.77 -18.15
N ALA A 48 3.30 8.02 -18.59
CA ALA A 48 3.17 7.10 -19.71
C ALA A 48 2.12 6.01 -19.41
N PHE A 49 2.11 5.48 -18.19
CA PHE A 49 1.17 4.47 -17.72
C PHE A 49 -0.28 4.97 -17.75
N TYR A 50 -0.58 6.11 -17.13
CA TYR A 50 -1.94 6.65 -17.11
C TYR A 50 -2.39 7.16 -18.48
N ASP A 51 -1.50 7.68 -19.31
CA ASP A 51 -1.82 8.05 -20.69
C ASP A 51 -2.17 6.80 -21.52
N ALA A 52 -1.51 5.68 -21.30
CA ALA A 52 -1.89 4.41 -21.93
C ALA A 52 -3.29 3.95 -21.50
N MET A 53 -3.62 4.05 -20.23
CA MET A 53 -4.96 3.75 -19.71
C MET A 53 -6.03 4.66 -20.34
N ARG A 54 -5.77 5.97 -20.47
CA ARG A 54 -6.69 6.92 -21.13
C ARG A 54 -6.89 6.59 -22.61
N ARG A 55 -5.89 6.01 -23.27
CA ARG A 55 -5.98 5.49 -24.65
C ARG A 55 -6.67 4.12 -24.74
N GLY A 56 -7.11 3.55 -23.62
CA GLY A 56 -7.88 2.32 -23.59
C GLY A 56 -7.08 1.07 -23.26
N ALA A 57 -5.82 1.19 -22.82
CA ALA A 57 -5.06 0.04 -22.34
C ALA A 57 -5.75 -0.63 -21.15
N GLU A 58 -5.88 -1.97 -21.22
CA GLU A 58 -6.42 -2.75 -20.12
C GLU A 58 -5.31 -3.02 -19.10
N VAL A 59 -5.49 -2.51 -17.88
CA VAL A 59 -4.56 -2.73 -16.78
C VAL A 59 -5.21 -3.59 -15.72
N LYS A 60 -4.49 -4.63 -15.27
CA LYS A 60 -4.88 -5.47 -14.14
C LYS A 60 -3.72 -5.53 -13.16
N THR A 61 -4.02 -5.41 -11.87
CA THR A 61 -3.06 -5.53 -10.78
C THR A 61 -3.37 -6.77 -9.94
N SER A 62 -2.34 -7.40 -9.40
CA SER A 62 -2.47 -8.49 -8.44
C SER A 62 -1.80 -8.12 -7.14
N MET A 63 -2.44 -8.45 -6.02
CA MET A 63 -1.85 -8.25 -4.71
C MET A 63 -0.59 -9.10 -4.53
N VAL A 64 0.26 -8.73 -3.59
CA VAL A 64 1.35 -9.60 -3.10
C VAL A 64 0.73 -10.86 -2.48
N ASN A 65 1.24 -12.03 -2.84
CA ASN A 65 0.83 -13.28 -2.21
C ASN A 65 1.76 -13.64 -1.01
N PRO A 66 1.34 -14.55 -0.10
CA PRO A 66 2.15 -14.89 1.07
C PRO A 66 3.55 -15.40 0.74
N ALA A 67 3.69 -16.23 -0.29
CA ALA A 67 5.00 -16.78 -0.68
C ALA A 67 5.96 -15.68 -1.17
N THR A 68 5.46 -14.70 -1.93
CA THR A 68 6.25 -13.54 -2.33
C THR A 68 6.67 -12.70 -1.11
N ALA A 69 5.74 -12.39 -0.20
CA ALA A 69 6.06 -11.65 1.02
C ALA A 69 7.11 -12.40 1.86
N ALA A 70 6.94 -13.71 2.05
CA ALA A 70 7.88 -14.56 2.77
C ALA A 70 9.28 -14.51 2.16
N ALA A 71 9.40 -14.62 0.83
CA ALA A 71 10.68 -14.56 0.15
C ALA A 71 11.42 -13.22 0.33
N PHE A 72 10.68 -12.11 0.42
CA PHE A 72 11.26 -10.80 0.71
C PHE A 72 11.70 -10.69 2.17
N PHE A 73 10.86 -11.06 3.12
CA PHE A 73 11.18 -11.01 4.55
C PHE A 73 12.35 -11.91 4.90
N GLU A 74 12.41 -13.10 4.31
CA GLU A 74 13.45 -14.07 4.57
C GLU A 74 14.85 -13.56 4.19
N ARG A 75 14.98 -12.64 3.23
CA ARG A 75 16.26 -12.02 2.87
C ARG A 75 16.88 -11.27 4.05
N ALA A 76 16.08 -10.53 4.83
CA ALA A 76 16.54 -9.83 6.01
C ALA A 76 16.74 -10.79 7.20
N LEU A 77 15.79 -11.69 7.43
CA LEU A 77 15.85 -12.66 8.52
C LEU A 77 17.07 -13.58 8.45
N ALA A 78 17.44 -14.00 7.24
CA ALA A 78 18.64 -14.81 7.01
C ALA A 78 19.94 -14.06 7.32
N GLN A 79 19.91 -12.73 7.33
CA GLN A 79 21.05 -11.88 7.74
C GLN A 79 21.02 -11.56 9.24
N GLY A 80 20.01 -12.03 9.97
CA GLY A 80 19.84 -11.77 11.40
C GLY A 80 19.15 -10.43 11.70
N ASP A 81 18.48 -9.82 10.71
CA ASP A 81 17.73 -8.60 10.89
C ASP A 81 16.28 -8.89 11.32
N ASP A 82 15.68 -7.95 12.05
CA ASP A 82 14.24 -7.91 12.30
C ASP A 82 13.50 -7.34 11.08
N VAL A 83 12.23 -7.69 10.93
CA VAL A 83 11.38 -7.25 9.80
C VAL A 83 10.22 -6.40 10.29
N LEU A 84 10.15 -5.15 9.82
CA LEU A 84 8.99 -4.29 9.98
C LEU A 84 8.38 -4.03 8.60
N TYR A 85 7.16 -4.51 8.36
CA TYR A 85 6.39 -4.21 7.16
C TYR A 85 5.29 -3.20 7.47
N VAL A 86 5.25 -2.12 6.71
CA VAL A 86 4.22 -1.06 6.78
C VAL A 86 3.63 -0.92 5.39
N GLY A 87 2.38 -1.33 5.21
CA GLY A 87 1.82 -1.48 3.87
C GLY A 87 0.36 -1.08 3.73
N MET A 88 -0.14 -1.27 2.52
CA MET A 88 -1.45 -0.85 2.06
C MET A 88 -2.59 -1.39 2.92
N SER A 89 -3.64 -0.57 3.06
CA SER A 89 -4.88 -0.95 3.73
C SER A 89 -5.46 -2.29 3.26
N GLY A 90 -5.75 -3.16 4.24
CA GLY A 90 -6.47 -4.41 4.04
C GLY A 90 -7.89 -4.24 3.50
N GLY A 91 -8.46 -3.05 3.61
CA GLY A 91 -9.76 -2.71 3.01
C GLY A 91 -9.73 -2.53 1.48
N ILE A 92 -8.54 -2.32 0.90
CA ILE A 92 -8.37 -2.11 -0.55
C ILE A 92 -7.67 -3.32 -1.20
N SER A 93 -6.72 -3.93 -0.50
CA SER A 93 -5.89 -5.02 -1.01
C SER A 93 -5.68 -6.11 0.03
N GLY A 94 -5.67 -7.36 -0.39
CA GLY A 94 -5.29 -8.50 0.47
C GLY A 94 -3.81 -8.55 0.86
N THR A 95 -2.98 -7.60 0.41
CA THR A 95 -1.52 -7.62 0.61
C THR A 95 -1.14 -7.60 2.09
N ALA A 96 -1.76 -6.74 2.92
CA ALA A 96 -1.47 -6.70 4.35
C ALA A 96 -1.76 -8.05 5.04
N HIS A 97 -2.85 -8.71 4.65
CA HIS A 97 -3.17 -10.05 5.17
C HIS A 97 -2.17 -11.10 4.70
N ALA A 98 -1.76 -11.05 3.42
CA ALA A 98 -0.74 -11.95 2.88
C ALA A 98 0.62 -11.78 3.59
N ALA A 99 1.01 -10.53 3.87
CA ALA A 99 2.20 -10.24 4.65
C ALA A 99 2.11 -10.76 6.09
N ALA A 100 0.93 -10.67 6.72
CA ALA A 100 0.70 -11.22 8.07
C ALA A 100 0.84 -12.75 8.09
N LEU A 101 0.26 -13.46 7.11
CA LEU A 101 0.41 -14.92 6.98
C LEU A 101 1.88 -15.33 6.78
N ALA A 102 2.61 -14.62 5.92
CA ALA A 102 4.04 -14.85 5.73
C ALA A 102 4.83 -14.63 7.04
N ALA A 103 4.48 -13.60 7.79
CA ALA A 103 5.12 -13.33 9.08
C ALA A 103 4.86 -14.43 10.11
N GLU A 104 3.65 -15.01 10.16
CA GLU A 104 3.32 -16.13 11.05
C GLU A 104 4.19 -17.36 10.74
N GLU A 105 4.28 -17.75 9.46
CA GLU A 105 5.11 -18.87 9.03
C GLU A 105 6.60 -18.63 9.38
N LEU A 106 7.11 -17.43 9.11
CA LEU A 106 8.51 -17.12 9.33
C LEU A 106 8.89 -17.00 10.80
N ARG A 107 7.97 -16.66 11.71
CA ARG A 107 8.22 -16.68 13.16
C ARG A 107 8.56 -18.08 13.68
N GLU A 108 7.98 -19.14 13.11
CA GLU A 108 8.32 -20.51 13.45
C GLU A 108 9.75 -20.85 13.01
N LYS A 109 10.16 -20.38 11.83
CA LYS A 109 11.49 -20.61 11.27
C LYS A 109 12.59 -19.76 11.89
N TYR A 110 12.23 -18.53 12.30
CA TYR A 110 13.16 -17.53 12.86
C TYR A 110 12.71 -17.06 14.25
N PRO A 111 12.72 -17.94 15.29
CA PRO A 111 12.10 -17.63 16.59
C PRO A 111 12.79 -16.53 17.39
N HIS A 112 14.01 -16.14 17.00
CA HIS A 112 14.78 -15.08 17.66
C HIS A 112 14.62 -13.71 16.98
N ALA A 113 14.07 -13.67 15.77
CA ALA A 113 13.84 -12.43 15.03
C ALA A 113 12.47 -11.84 15.36
N LYS A 114 12.39 -10.52 15.34
CA LYS A 114 11.13 -9.81 15.48
C LYS A 114 10.54 -9.55 14.09
N ILE A 115 9.27 -9.88 13.93
CA ILE A 115 8.57 -9.66 12.67
C ILE A 115 7.25 -8.97 13.01
N MET A 116 7.04 -7.76 12.48
CA MET A 116 5.80 -7.01 12.63
C MET A 116 5.28 -6.58 11.27
N THR A 117 3.99 -6.77 11.05
CA THR A 117 3.29 -6.30 9.85
C THR A 117 2.19 -5.34 10.24
N ILE A 118 2.17 -4.17 9.63
CA ILE A 118 1.22 -3.10 9.95
C ILE A 118 0.37 -2.79 8.70
N ASP A 119 -0.93 -2.99 8.85
CA ASP A 119 -1.94 -2.43 7.96
C ASP A 119 -2.12 -0.95 8.31
N THR A 120 -1.77 -0.05 7.38
CA THR A 120 -1.77 1.40 7.61
C THR A 120 -3.15 2.04 7.62
N TYR A 121 -4.19 1.33 7.19
CA TYR A 121 -5.52 1.88 6.88
C TYR A 121 -5.47 3.00 5.82
N ALA A 122 -4.41 3.04 5.04
CA ALA A 122 -4.17 4.06 4.02
C ALA A 122 -3.67 3.42 2.71
N ALA A 123 -3.51 4.23 1.69
CA ALA A 123 -2.90 3.86 0.42
C ALA A 123 -2.14 5.06 -0.14
N SER A 124 -1.25 4.84 -1.12
CA SER A 124 -0.53 5.91 -1.80
C SER A 124 0.20 6.83 -0.79
N LEU A 125 0.03 8.14 -0.89
CA LEU A 125 0.72 9.11 -0.04
C LEU A 125 0.42 8.95 1.46
N GLY A 126 -0.79 8.51 1.82
CA GLY A 126 -1.16 8.28 3.22
C GLY A 126 -0.41 7.08 3.83
N GLU A 127 -0.18 6.04 3.05
CA GLU A 127 0.69 4.92 3.39
C GLU A 127 2.16 5.38 3.41
N GLY A 128 2.62 6.04 2.32
CA GLY A 128 3.99 6.52 2.20
C GLY A 128 4.43 7.42 3.36
N LEU A 129 3.55 8.30 3.86
CA LEU A 129 3.84 9.13 5.04
C LEU A 129 4.09 8.30 6.29
N GLN A 130 3.35 7.21 6.50
CA GLN A 130 3.56 6.32 7.65
C GLN A 130 4.86 5.51 7.50
N VAL A 131 5.19 5.10 6.27
CA VAL A 131 6.45 4.43 5.95
C VAL A 131 7.64 5.34 6.22
N LEU A 132 7.57 6.61 5.78
CA LEU A 132 8.64 7.59 6.02
C LEU A 132 8.78 7.91 7.51
N GLU A 133 7.68 8.05 8.27
CA GLU A 133 7.74 8.23 9.72
C GLU A 133 8.44 7.05 10.40
N ALA A 134 8.12 5.80 9.99
CA ALA A 134 8.81 4.62 10.52
C ALA A 134 10.31 4.65 10.21
N ALA A 135 10.68 5.01 8.98
CA ALA A 135 12.07 5.12 8.55
C ALA A 135 12.85 6.19 9.33
N GLU A 136 12.25 7.37 9.53
CA GLU A 136 12.85 8.44 10.32
C GLU A 136 13.06 8.05 11.78
N LEU A 137 12.10 7.36 12.39
CA LEU A 137 12.22 6.87 13.75
C LEU A 137 13.31 5.81 13.90
N LEU A 138 13.42 4.87 12.94
CA LEU A 138 14.52 3.88 12.91
C LEU A 138 15.88 4.58 12.77
N ARG A 139 15.98 5.57 11.88
CA ARG A 139 17.20 6.37 11.69
C ARG A 139 17.57 7.19 12.93
N ALA A 140 16.57 7.63 13.70
CA ALA A 140 16.78 8.29 14.99
C ALA A 140 17.14 7.34 16.14
N GLY A 141 17.32 6.04 15.86
CA GLY A 141 17.73 5.03 16.85
C GLY A 141 16.62 4.55 17.77
N ARG A 142 15.34 4.75 17.39
CA ARG A 142 14.22 4.18 18.14
C ARG A 142 14.19 2.66 17.98
N SER A 143 13.75 1.97 19.04
CA SER A 143 13.63 0.53 19.03
C SER A 143 12.54 0.04 18.07
N PHE A 144 12.60 -1.23 17.69
CA PHE A 144 11.63 -1.90 16.86
C PHE A 144 10.19 -1.72 17.39
N GLU A 145 10.02 -1.92 18.70
CA GLU A 145 8.73 -1.82 19.38
C GLU A 145 8.21 -0.37 19.39
N GLU A 146 9.08 0.60 19.74
CA GLU A 146 8.71 2.02 19.75
C GLU A 146 8.21 2.48 18.38
N VAL A 147 8.87 2.05 17.31
CA VAL A 147 8.47 2.38 15.93
C VAL A 147 7.13 1.73 15.60
N GLY A 148 6.99 0.43 15.83
CA GLY A 148 5.74 -0.29 15.58
C GLY A 148 4.55 0.31 16.32
N ASP A 149 4.70 0.53 17.63
CA ASP A 149 3.66 1.14 18.48
C ASP A 149 3.28 2.54 18.01
N ARG A 150 4.27 3.34 17.60
CA ARG A 150 4.03 4.69 17.07
C ARG A 150 3.19 4.66 15.79
N ILE A 151 3.50 3.79 14.85
CA ILE A 151 2.74 3.69 13.59
C ILE A 151 1.34 3.13 13.87
N LEU A 152 1.20 2.12 14.72
CA LEU A 152 -0.10 1.58 15.13
C LEU A 152 -0.98 2.64 15.81
N ALA A 153 -0.42 3.47 16.68
CA ALA A 153 -1.15 4.55 17.33
C ALA A 153 -1.56 5.66 16.35
N ARG A 154 -0.73 5.91 15.33
CA ARG A 154 -0.99 6.98 14.34
C ARG A 154 -2.04 6.60 13.31
N ARG A 155 -2.07 5.35 12.84
CA ARG A 155 -2.92 4.92 11.72
C ARG A 155 -4.41 5.31 11.83
N PRO A 156 -5.09 5.24 13.00
CA PRO A 156 -6.48 5.65 13.11
C PRO A 156 -6.69 7.17 13.01
N HIS A 157 -5.61 7.96 13.09
CA HIS A 157 -5.62 9.42 12.99
C HIS A 157 -5.17 9.93 11.62
N MET A 158 -4.86 9.02 10.68
CA MET A 158 -4.52 9.38 9.31
C MET A 158 -5.79 9.73 8.54
N CYS A 159 -5.90 10.99 8.14
CA CYS A 159 -7.01 11.47 7.31
C CYS A 159 -6.51 11.58 5.87
N GLN A 160 -7.12 10.82 4.96
CA GLN A 160 -6.75 10.78 3.56
C GLN A 160 -7.97 11.03 2.68
N PHE A 161 -7.84 11.98 1.76
CA PHE A 161 -8.83 12.26 0.71
C PHE A 161 -8.21 12.00 -0.65
N PHE A 162 -8.96 11.38 -1.53
CA PHE A 162 -8.54 11.21 -2.93
C PHE A 162 -9.73 11.38 -3.87
N THR A 163 -9.42 11.67 -5.12
CA THR A 163 -10.39 11.72 -6.21
C THR A 163 -9.87 10.91 -7.39
N VAL A 164 -10.76 10.55 -8.29
CA VAL A 164 -10.42 9.83 -9.53
C VAL A 164 -11.06 10.53 -10.72
N ASP A 165 -10.39 10.51 -11.87
CA ASP A 165 -10.89 11.09 -13.10
C ASP A 165 -12.11 10.34 -13.63
N ASP A 166 -12.16 9.01 -13.46
CA ASP A 166 -13.22 8.14 -13.94
C ASP A 166 -13.45 6.96 -13.00
N LEU A 167 -14.64 6.90 -12.38
CA LEU A 167 -15.08 5.84 -11.48
C LEU A 167 -15.14 4.45 -12.14
N ASN A 168 -15.20 4.40 -13.49
CA ASN A 168 -15.19 3.13 -14.19
C ASN A 168 -13.88 2.35 -13.97
N TYR A 169 -12.75 3.01 -13.69
CA TYR A 169 -11.51 2.33 -13.32
C TYR A 169 -11.65 1.59 -11.98
N LEU A 170 -12.24 2.21 -10.96
CA LEU A 170 -12.50 1.59 -9.67
C LEU A 170 -13.51 0.44 -9.78
N LYS A 171 -14.55 0.60 -10.63
CA LYS A 171 -15.52 -0.45 -10.91
C LYS A 171 -14.86 -1.66 -11.60
N ARG A 172 -14.05 -1.43 -12.63
CA ARG A 172 -13.31 -2.51 -13.32
C ARG A 172 -12.34 -3.22 -12.39
N GLY A 173 -11.73 -2.47 -11.49
CA GLY A 173 -10.87 -3.01 -10.43
C GLY A 173 -11.62 -3.74 -9.30
N GLY A 174 -12.96 -3.66 -9.25
CA GLY A 174 -13.76 -4.29 -8.21
C GLY A 174 -13.73 -3.57 -6.85
N ARG A 175 -13.24 -2.32 -6.78
CA ARG A 175 -13.16 -1.53 -5.55
C ARG A 175 -14.43 -0.73 -5.27
N ILE A 176 -15.32 -0.58 -6.25
CA ILE A 176 -16.67 -0.06 -6.07
C ILE A 176 -17.68 -0.93 -6.80
N SER A 177 -18.93 -0.95 -6.30
CA SER A 177 -20.02 -1.66 -6.98
C SER A 177 -20.44 -0.94 -8.26
N GLY A 178 -21.06 -1.67 -9.20
CA GLY A 178 -21.60 -1.10 -10.42
C GLY A 178 -22.67 -0.03 -10.17
N ALA A 179 -23.48 -0.20 -9.12
CA ALA A 179 -24.48 0.76 -8.69
C ALA A 179 -23.85 2.06 -8.17
N ALA A 180 -22.81 1.95 -7.32
CA ALA A 180 -22.09 3.11 -6.80
C ALA A 180 -21.39 3.89 -7.92
N ALA A 181 -20.81 3.21 -8.92
CA ALA A 181 -20.22 3.87 -10.08
C ALA A 181 -21.28 4.62 -10.92
N LEU A 182 -22.46 4.06 -11.12
CA LEU A 182 -23.53 4.69 -11.90
C LEU A 182 -24.05 5.97 -11.25
N VAL A 183 -24.23 5.97 -9.94
CA VAL A 183 -24.66 7.16 -9.17
C VAL A 183 -23.56 8.22 -9.17
N GLY A 184 -22.29 7.81 -8.98
CA GLY A 184 -21.16 8.72 -8.92
C GLY A 184 -20.78 9.39 -10.25
N ILE A 185 -21.13 8.79 -11.40
CA ILE A 185 -20.90 9.41 -12.73
C ILE A 185 -21.81 10.60 -12.97
N GLN A 186 -22.96 10.67 -12.30
CA GLN A 186 -23.94 11.76 -12.46
C GLN A 186 -23.74 12.92 -11.47
N THR A 187 -22.93 12.73 -10.45
CA THR A 187 -22.60 13.74 -9.44
C THR A 187 -21.08 13.77 -9.23
N LEU A 188 -20.51 14.96 -9.02
CA LEU A 188 -19.11 15.12 -8.61
C LEU A 188 -18.96 14.47 -7.21
N VAL A 189 -18.63 13.18 -7.18
CA VAL A 189 -18.50 12.43 -5.95
C VAL A 189 -17.08 12.57 -5.41
N HIS A 190 -16.93 13.24 -4.30
CA HIS A 190 -15.73 13.15 -3.47
C HIS A 190 -15.82 11.85 -2.68
N ILE A 191 -14.92 10.92 -2.95
CA ILE A 191 -14.81 9.70 -2.16
C ILE A 191 -13.98 10.03 -0.94
N SER A 192 -14.65 10.15 0.22
CA SER A 192 -13.96 10.23 1.50
C SER A 192 -13.68 8.82 2.00
N VAL A 193 -12.43 8.46 2.17
CA VAL A 193 -12.01 7.21 2.79
C VAL A 193 -11.71 7.49 4.27
N ASN A 194 -12.66 7.16 5.14
CA ASN A 194 -12.41 7.22 6.57
C ASN A 194 -11.53 6.03 6.99
N SER A 195 -10.47 6.30 7.72
CA SER A 195 -9.44 5.33 8.13
C SER A 195 -9.92 4.20 9.05
N VAL A 196 -11.19 4.16 9.45
CA VAL A 196 -11.67 3.24 10.48
C VAL A 196 -12.45 2.05 9.93
N SER A 197 -12.90 2.06 8.69
CA SER A 197 -13.54 0.90 8.06
C SER A 197 -13.76 1.14 6.57
N TYR A 198 -12.98 0.47 5.73
CA TYR A 198 -13.19 0.41 4.27
C TYR A 198 -14.45 -0.37 3.87
N THR A 199 -15.21 -0.89 4.80
CA THR A 199 -16.45 -1.61 4.52
C THR A 199 -17.55 -0.72 3.94
N HIS A 200 -17.37 0.61 3.95
CA HIS A 200 -18.35 1.54 3.40
C HIS A 200 -17.65 2.69 2.66
N LEU A 201 -17.45 2.53 1.35
CA LEU A 201 -17.31 3.66 0.45
C LEU A 201 -18.67 4.38 0.41
N ARG A 202 -18.83 5.42 1.20
CA ARG A 202 -19.99 6.30 1.11
C ARG A 202 -19.69 7.41 0.14
N ALA A 203 -20.51 7.51 -0.92
CA ALA A 203 -20.65 8.74 -1.65
C ALA A 203 -21.28 9.77 -0.70
N HIS A 204 -20.54 10.79 -0.31
CA HIS A 204 -21.15 11.96 0.33
C HIS A 204 -21.75 12.82 -0.76
N GLU A 205 -23.08 12.95 -0.74
CA GLU A 205 -23.75 14.00 -1.46
C GLU A 205 -23.25 15.34 -0.89
N THR A 206 -22.58 16.13 -1.72
CA THR A 206 -22.40 17.54 -1.41
C THR A 206 -23.78 18.19 -1.59
N VAL A 207 -24.45 18.45 -0.48
CA VAL A 207 -25.53 19.43 -0.47
C VAL A 207 -24.87 20.78 -0.78
N LEU A 208 -25.03 21.25 -2.01
CA LEU A 208 -24.81 22.63 -2.36
C LEU A 208 -26.06 23.37 -1.86
N ASP A 209 -26.02 23.86 -0.63
CA ASP A 209 -26.88 24.96 -0.21
C ASP A 209 -26.32 26.25 -0.83
N LEU A 210 -26.99 26.71 -1.87
CA LEU A 210 -26.91 28.07 -2.40
C LEU A 210 -27.82 28.98 -1.61
#